data_654c19f0cc3cdd4c8d7a68743842e4ef
#
_entry.id   654c19f0cc3cdd4c8d7a68743842e4ef
#
_cell.length_a   1.000
_cell.length_b   1.000
_cell.length_c   1.000
_cell.angle_alpha   90.00
_cell.angle_beta   90.00
_cell.angle_gamma   90.00
#
_symmetry.space_group_name_H-M   'P 1'
#
loop_
_entity.id
_entity.type
_entity.pdbx_description
1 polymer ?
#
loop_
_entity_poly.entity_id
_entity_poly.type
_entity_poly.pdbx_seq_one_letter_code
_entity_poly.pdbx_strand_id
1 'polypeptide(L)'
;DAAKLVASKGYTIVNGGGPGVMDAATQGAEEVGGESLTVTFYPENAPGFEGRYVGNIPDREIVTTNYIDRMFKLLEHADMYIIFKGGSGTISEFGTAWVLAKLYHGHHKPFILYGSFWEEIIAVLKRELNVDKEELDVFEIVTQKKDILPTIKKFEEKMMEVDHAHCKVCKERAFMT
;
A
#
# COMPACT_ATOMS: atom_id res chain seq x y z
N ASP A 1 4.31 15.13 -2.26
CA ASP A 1 4.24 15.26 -3.73
C ASP A 1 3.50 14.08 -4.41
N ALA A 2 3.84 12.81 -4.14
CA ALA A 2 3.20 11.65 -4.77
C ALA A 2 1.72 11.55 -4.35
N ALA A 3 1.43 11.60 -3.05
CA ALA A 3 0.06 11.55 -2.55
C ALA A 3 -0.81 12.70 -3.09
N LYS A 4 -0.26 13.92 -3.13
CA LYS A 4 -0.91 15.06 -3.77
C LYS A 4 -1.29 14.79 -5.23
N LEU A 5 -0.35 14.19 -5.99
CA LEU A 5 -0.60 13.83 -7.39
C LEU A 5 -1.74 12.81 -7.51
N VAL A 6 -1.71 11.76 -6.70
CA VAL A 6 -2.71 10.68 -6.70
C VAL A 6 -4.07 11.22 -6.23
N ALA A 7 -4.12 11.93 -5.11
CA ALA A 7 -5.34 12.53 -4.57
C ALA A 7 -5.99 13.54 -5.55
N SER A 8 -5.19 14.29 -6.31
CA SER A 8 -5.71 15.22 -7.34
C SER A 8 -6.48 14.53 -8.47
N LYS A 9 -6.42 13.20 -8.55
CA LYS A 9 -7.15 12.37 -9.51
C LYS A 9 -8.36 11.66 -8.89
N GLY A 10 -8.71 12.01 -7.65
CA GLY A 10 -9.88 11.47 -6.96
C GLY A 10 -9.63 10.19 -6.16
N TYR A 11 -8.38 9.76 -6.02
CA TYR A 11 -8.04 8.62 -5.17
C TYR A 11 -8.01 9.03 -3.70
N THR A 12 -8.59 8.23 -2.82
CA THR A 12 -8.46 8.37 -1.37
C THR A 12 -7.08 7.88 -0.92
N ILE A 13 -6.41 8.64 -0.07
CA ILE A 13 -5.10 8.26 0.48
C ILE A 13 -5.29 7.51 1.79
N VAL A 14 -4.87 6.24 1.81
CA VAL A 14 -4.91 5.39 3.02
C VAL A 14 -3.51 5.24 3.58
N ASN A 15 -3.32 5.46 4.89
CA ASN A 15 -2.04 5.28 5.56
C ASN A 15 -2.18 4.92 7.04
N GLY A 16 -1.06 4.65 7.70
CA GLY A 16 -1.03 4.18 9.10
C GLY A 16 -1.07 5.26 10.17
N GLY A 17 -1.31 6.53 9.81
CA GLY A 17 -1.45 7.63 10.78
C GLY A 17 -0.18 8.03 11.54
N GLY A 18 0.98 7.49 11.18
CA GLY A 18 2.27 7.81 11.79
C GLY A 18 2.90 9.09 11.24
N PRO A 19 4.08 9.48 11.75
CA PRO A 19 4.85 10.63 11.27
C PRO A 19 5.53 10.36 9.92
N GLY A 20 6.23 11.35 9.40
CA GLY A 20 7.09 11.24 8.22
C GLY A 20 6.31 11.04 6.92
N VAL A 21 6.51 9.92 6.24
CA VAL A 21 5.87 9.62 4.94
C VAL A 21 4.36 9.56 5.07
N MET A 22 3.83 8.99 6.15
CA MET A 22 2.40 8.87 6.40
C MET A 22 1.73 10.23 6.60
N ASP A 23 2.31 11.07 7.44
CA ASP A 23 1.85 12.44 7.65
C ASP A 23 1.93 13.27 6.35
N ALA A 24 3.06 13.21 5.66
CA ALA A 24 3.23 13.88 4.37
C ALA A 24 2.25 13.39 3.28
N ALA A 25 1.77 12.14 3.39
CA ALA A 25 0.75 11.62 2.48
C ALA A 25 -0.63 12.21 2.79
N THR A 26 -1.01 12.30 4.07
CA THR A 26 -2.25 12.96 4.50
C THR A 26 -2.26 14.44 4.09
N GLN A 27 -1.20 15.19 4.42
CA GLN A 27 -1.05 16.59 4.02
C GLN A 27 -1.12 16.78 2.50
N GLY A 28 -0.50 15.86 1.74
CA GLY A 28 -0.55 15.92 0.29
C GLY A 28 -1.94 15.70 -0.30
N ALA A 29 -2.81 14.91 0.35
CA ALA A 29 -4.22 14.78 -0.01
C ALA A 29 -4.98 16.08 0.33
N GLU A 30 -4.81 16.59 1.54
CA GLU A 30 -5.45 17.81 2.03
C GLU A 30 -5.16 19.02 1.13
N GLU A 31 -3.90 19.21 0.69
CA GLU A 31 -3.49 20.31 -0.18
C GLU A 31 -4.28 20.42 -1.50
N VAL A 32 -4.94 19.35 -1.92
CA VAL A 32 -5.74 19.31 -3.16
C VAL A 32 -7.23 19.04 -2.92
N GLY A 33 -7.66 19.07 -1.65
CA GLY A 33 -9.04 18.75 -1.27
C GLY A 33 -9.41 17.29 -1.52
N GLY A 34 -8.42 16.39 -1.51
CA GLY A 34 -8.62 14.95 -1.62
C GLY A 34 -8.88 14.32 -0.26
N GLU A 35 -9.47 13.12 -0.25
CA GLU A 35 -9.80 12.39 0.97
C GLU A 35 -8.60 11.60 1.52
N SER A 36 -8.54 11.50 2.85
CA SER A 36 -7.56 10.71 3.58
C SER A 36 -8.21 9.81 4.64
N LEU A 37 -7.68 8.61 4.79
CA LEU A 37 -8.07 7.63 5.80
C LEU A 37 -6.82 7.12 6.52
N THR A 38 -6.82 7.11 7.84
CA THR A 38 -5.75 6.45 8.59
C THR A 38 -6.26 5.23 9.33
N VAL A 39 -5.40 4.21 9.42
CA VAL A 39 -5.63 3.03 10.25
C VAL A 39 -4.57 3.00 11.34
N THR A 40 -5.00 3.14 12.59
CA THR A 40 -4.12 3.36 13.74
C THR A 40 -4.35 2.34 14.84
N PHE A 41 -3.45 2.27 15.81
CA PHE A 41 -3.70 1.66 17.10
C PHE A 41 -2.88 2.38 18.19
N TYR A 42 -3.29 2.24 19.46
CA TYR A 42 -2.65 2.89 20.60
C TYR A 42 -2.09 1.82 21.55
N PRO A 43 -0.81 1.44 21.38
CA PRO A 43 -0.20 0.48 22.27
C PRO A 43 0.10 1.11 23.63
N GLU A 44 -0.42 0.51 24.70
CA GLU A 44 -0.16 1.00 26.08
C GLU A 44 1.30 0.85 26.50
N ASN A 45 2.03 -0.14 25.97
CA ASN A 45 3.37 -0.52 26.40
C ASN A 45 4.30 -0.91 25.24
N ALA A 46 4.37 -0.10 24.18
CA ALA A 46 5.30 -0.32 23.07
C ALA A 46 6.22 0.91 22.87
N PRO A 47 7.23 1.09 23.75
CA PRO A 47 8.20 2.16 23.57
C PRO A 47 8.92 2.00 22.23
N GLY A 48 8.96 3.06 21.41
CA GLY A 48 9.58 3.04 20.08
C GLY A 48 8.63 2.67 18.94
N PHE A 49 7.36 2.38 19.20
CA PHE A 49 6.35 2.31 18.16
C PHE A 49 5.96 3.73 17.72
N GLU A 50 6.20 4.06 16.46
CA GLU A 50 5.87 5.38 15.88
C GLU A 50 4.36 5.62 15.72
N GLY A 51 3.51 4.75 16.20
CA GLY A 51 2.06 4.72 16.27
C GLY A 51 1.31 5.91 15.68
N ARG A 52 0.25 6.30 16.32
CA ARG A 52 -0.54 7.49 15.99
C ARG A 52 0.28 8.77 16.22
N TYR A 53 0.53 9.54 15.17
CA TYR A 53 1.13 10.87 15.25
C TYR A 53 0.02 11.93 15.34
N VAL A 54 0.01 12.72 16.40
CA VAL A 54 -1.04 13.72 16.65
C VAL A 54 -1.12 14.83 15.57
N GLY A 55 -0.04 15.08 14.86
CA GLY A 55 0.01 16.03 13.75
C GLY A 55 -0.54 15.48 12.43
N ASN A 56 -0.71 14.16 12.32
CA ASN A 56 -1.34 13.54 11.17
C ASN A 56 -2.86 13.58 11.34
N ILE A 57 -3.53 14.49 10.68
CA ILE A 57 -4.96 14.79 10.83
C ILE A 57 -5.69 14.32 9.56
N PRO A 58 -6.22 13.09 9.52
CA PRO A 58 -6.97 12.57 8.40
C PRO A 58 -8.44 13.01 8.44
N ASP A 59 -9.14 12.87 7.30
CA ASP A 59 -10.61 13.03 7.26
C ASP A 59 -11.34 11.93 8.02
N ARG A 60 -10.79 10.70 7.98
CA ARG A 60 -11.34 9.54 8.70
C ARG A 60 -10.23 8.72 9.35
N GLU A 61 -10.54 8.12 10.50
CA GLU A 61 -9.64 7.25 11.24
C GLU A 61 -10.33 5.95 11.64
N ILE A 62 -9.65 4.83 11.42
CA ILE A 62 -10.03 3.51 11.96
C ILE A 62 -9.02 3.16 13.04
N VAL A 63 -9.48 2.99 14.26
CA VAL A 63 -8.64 2.55 15.38
C VAL A 63 -8.77 1.05 15.54
N THR A 64 -7.63 0.36 15.57
CA THR A 64 -7.55 -1.10 15.74
C THR A 64 -6.99 -1.46 17.12
N THR A 65 -7.04 -2.74 17.46
CA THR A 65 -6.66 -3.22 18.79
C THR A 65 -5.18 -3.58 18.92
N ASN A 66 -4.51 -3.88 17.80
CA ASN A 66 -3.12 -4.30 17.78
C ASN A 66 -2.48 -4.06 16.41
N TYR A 67 -1.15 -4.24 16.33
CA TYR A 67 -0.38 -4.02 15.11
C TYR A 67 -0.81 -4.92 13.93
N ILE A 68 -1.12 -6.18 14.19
CA ILE A 68 -1.50 -7.14 13.14
C ILE A 68 -2.85 -6.76 12.52
N ASP A 69 -3.83 -6.44 13.39
CA ASP A 69 -5.15 -5.97 12.96
C ASP A 69 -5.02 -4.66 12.12
N ARG A 70 -4.18 -3.72 12.58
CA ARG A 70 -3.87 -2.50 11.84
C ARG A 70 -3.30 -2.80 10.46
N MET A 71 -2.30 -3.67 10.37
CA MET A 71 -1.68 -4.04 9.10
C MET A 71 -2.69 -4.65 8.13
N PHE A 72 -3.51 -5.59 8.59
CA PHE A 72 -4.55 -6.19 7.76
C PHE A 72 -5.62 -5.18 7.36
N LYS A 73 -6.04 -4.29 8.25
CA LYS A 73 -7.00 -3.22 7.92
C LYS A 73 -6.44 -2.24 6.88
N LEU A 74 -5.15 -1.89 6.94
CA LEU A 74 -4.50 -1.10 5.90
C LEU A 74 -4.57 -1.79 4.53
N LEU A 75 -4.22 -3.07 4.48
CA LEU A 75 -4.27 -3.85 3.25
C LEU A 75 -5.71 -4.06 2.74
N GLU A 76 -6.68 -4.22 3.65
CA GLU A 76 -8.10 -4.39 3.30
C GLU A 76 -8.70 -3.13 2.65
N HIS A 77 -8.40 -1.96 3.21
CA HIS A 77 -9.01 -0.69 2.79
C HIS A 77 -8.38 -0.02 1.58
N ALA A 78 -7.25 -0.50 1.09
CA ALA A 78 -6.62 -0.01 -0.11
C ALA A 78 -6.90 -0.95 -1.29
N ASP A 79 -7.14 -0.41 -2.48
CA ASP A 79 -7.30 -1.17 -3.71
C ASP A 79 -5.95 -1.40 -4.40
N MET A 80 -4.95 -0.57 -4.07
CA MET A 80 -3.60 -0.60 -4.62
C MET A 80 -2.61 -0.03 -3.58
N TYR A 81 -1.37 -0.48 -3.60
CA TYR A 81 -0.37 0.00 -2.64
C TYR A 81 0.75 0.77 -3.33
N ILE A 82 1.25 1.83 -2.69
CA ILE A 82 2.50 2.51 -3.08
C ILE A 82 3.44 2.44 -1.89
N ILE A 83 4.50 1.65 -2.01
CA ILE A 83 5.43 1.34 -0.93
C ILE A 83 6.67 2.20 -1.05
N PHE A 84 6.82 3.13 -0.12
CA PHE A 84 7.97 4.04 -0.01
C PHE A 84 9.09 3.44 0.83
N LYS A 85 10.22 4.13 0.90
CA LYS A 85 11.30 3.78 1.81
C LYS A 85 10.83 3.93 3.25
N GLY A 86 11.04 2.87 4.04
CA GLY A 86 10.67 2.84 5.45
C GLY A 86 11.50 1.84 6.24
N GLY A 87 11.05 1.51 7.44
CA GLY A 87 11.70 0.56 8.34
C GLY A 87 11.11 -0.86 8.29
N SER A 88 11.22 -1.55 9.43
CA SER A 88 10.71 -2.93 9.59
C SER A 88 9.20 -3.05 9.38
N GLY A 89 8.41 -2.04 9.75
CA GLY A 89 6.98 -1.99 9.47
C GLY A 89 6.69 -2.04 7.97
N THR A 90 7.43 -1.26 7.18
CA THR A 90 7.30 -1.27 5.71
C THR A 90 7.68 -2.62 5.11
N ILE A 91 8.73 -3.28 5.63
CA ILE A 91 9.12 -4.63 5.19
C ILE A 91 8.03 -5.65 5.55
N SER A 92 7.41 -5.54 6.72
CA SER A 92 6.30 -6.39 7.14
C SER A 92 5.09 -6.24 6.22
N GLU A 93 4.69 -5.00 5.92
CA GLU A 93 3.60 -4.67 5.01
C GLU A 93 3.90 -5.12 3.58
N PHE A 94 5.11 -4.88 3.09
CA PHE A 94 5.58 -5.35 1.78
C PHE A 94 5.54 -6.88 1.68
N GLY A 95 6.11 -7.59 2.64
CA GLY A 95 6.13 -9.06 2.63
C GLY A 95 4.73 -9.66 2.67
N THR A 96 3.82 -9.06 3.47
CA THR A 96 2.43 -9.50 3.54
C THR A 96 1.68 -9.22 2.24
N ALA A 97 1.81 -8.02 1.68
CA ALA A 97 1.21 -7.69 0.38
C ALA A 97 1.72 -8.61 -0.73
N TRP A 98 3.02 -8.91 -0.71
CA TRP A 98 3.66 -9.76 -1.72
C TRP A 98 3.16 -11.20 -1.68
N VAL A 99 3.11 -11.81 -0.50
CA VAL A 99 2.60 -13.19 -0.38
C VAL A 99 1.10 -13.27 -0.73
N LEU A 100 0.30 -12.29 -0.33
CA LEU A 100 -1.12 -12.23 -0.69
C LEU A 100 -1.30 -12.07 -2.20
N ALA A 101 -0.50 -11.21 -2.84
CA ALA A 101 -0.53 -11.02 -4.29
C ALA A 101 -0.15 -12.30 -5.04
N LYS A 102 0.80 -13.08 -4.54
CA LYS A 102 1.13 -14.40 -5.09
C LYS A 102 0.00 -15.40 -4.92
N LEU A 103 -0.56 -15.52 -3.71
CA LEU A 103 -1.65 -16.46 -3.39
C LEU A 103 -2.89 -16.21 -4.26
N TYR A 104 -3.16 -14.96 -4.59
CA TYR A 104 -4.31 -14.53 -5.37
C TYR A 104 -3.91 -13.99 -6.75
N HIS A 105 -2.84 -14.52 -7.34
CA HIS A 105 -2.32 -14.06 -8.62
C HIS A 105 -3.42 -14.01 -9.71
N GLY A 106 -3.50 -12.88 -10.41
CA GLY A 106 -4.60 -12.57 -11.34
C GLY A 106 -5.84 -11.94 -10.69
N HIS A 107 -5.97 -12.02 -9.37
CA HIS A 107 -7.05 -11.39 -8.58
C HIS A 107 -6.48 -10.60 -7.40
N HIS A 108 -5.20 -10.28 -7.43
CA HIS A 108 -4.49 -9.59 -6.36
C HIS A 108 -4.59 -8.08 -6.51
N LYS A 109 -4.46 -7.38 -5.40
CA LYS A 109 -4.21 -5.94 -5.38
C LYS A 109 -2.78 -5.67 -5.83
N PRO A 110 -2.55 -4.93 -6.92
CA PRO A 110 -1.21 -4.63 -7.42
C PRO A 110 -0.53 -3.58 -6.55
N PHE A 111 0.81 -3.48 -6.66
CA PHE A 111 1.53 -2.45 -5.92
C PHE A 111 2.73 -1.86 -6.64
N ILE A 112 3.05 -0.63 -6.29
CA ILE A 112 4.19 0.14 -6.76
C ILE A 112 5.25 0.15 -5.67
N LEU A 113 6.46 -0.23 -6.01
CA LEU A 113 7.65 -0.01 -5.20
C LEU A 113 8.29 1.31 -5.62
N TYR A 114 8.14 2.36 -4.82
CA TYR A 114 8.56 3.70 -5.20
C TYR A 114 9.97 4.03 -4.71
N GLY A 115 10.88 4.21 -5.67
CA GLY A 115 12.27 4.61 -5.48
C GLY A 115 13.27 3.59 -6.04
N SER A 116 14.41 4.09 -6.56
CA SER A 116 15.44 3.26 -7.20
C SER A 116 16.10 2.25 -6.26
N PHE A 117 16.11 2.49 -4.94
CA PHE A 117 16.66 1.55 -3.96
C PHE A 117 15.93 0.19 -3.96
N TRP A 118 14.70 0.12 -4.43
CA TRP A 118 13.97 -1.14 -4.58
C TRP A 118 14.56 -2.05 -5.65
N GLU A 119 15.19 -1.50 -6.69
CA GLU A 119 15.85 -2.29 -7.73
C GLU A 119 16.92 -3.21 -7.12
N GLU A 120 17.72 -2.66 -6.21
CA GLU A 120 18.78 -3.40 -5.52
C GLU A 120 18.21 -4.43 -4.52
N ILE A 121 17.21 -4.04 -3.73
CA ILE A 121 16.54 -4.92 -2.77
C ILE A 121 15.91 -6.12 -3.49
N ILE A 122 15.14 -5.88 -4.54
CA ILE A 122 14.50 -6.95 -5.32
C ILE A 122 15.53 -7.82 -6.03
N ALA A 123 16.62 -7.25 -6.54
CA ALA A 123 17.71 -8.03 -7.13
C ALA A 123 18.35 -8.98 -6.12
N VAL A 124 18.54 -8.55 -4.87
CA VAL A 124 19.07 -9.39 -3.79
C VAL A 124 18.06 -10.49 -3.43
N LEU A 125 16.79 -10.15 -3.22
CA LEU A 125 15.76 -11.13 -2.88
C LEU A 125 15.63 -12.19 -3.99
N LYS A 126 15.65 -11.78 -5.23
CA LYS A 126 15.59 -12.67 -6.40
C LYS A 126 16.82 -13.58 -6.51
N ARG A 127 18.00 -13.15 -6.08
CA ARG A 127 19.24 -13.93 -6.10
C ARG A 127 19.33 -14.93 -4.96
N GLU A 128 18.88 -14.53 -3.76
CA GLU A 128 19.12 -15.28 -2.52
C GLU A 128 17.89 -16.09 -2.06
N LEU A 129 16.70 -15.82 -2.59
CA LEU A 129 15.47 -16.51 -2.23
C LEU A 129 14.87 -17.25 -3.42
N ASN A 130 13.99 -18.19 -3.15
CA ASN A 130 13.25 -18.94 -4.17
C ASN A 130 12.04 -18.11 -4.68
N VAL A 131 12.33 -17.00 -5.37
CA VAL A 131 11.33 -16.10 -5.95
C VAL A 131 11.07 -16.51 -7.39
N ASP A 132 9.82 -16.79 -7.74
CA ASP A 132 9.44 -17.15 -9.10
C ASP A 132 9.00 -15.92 -9.93
N LYS A 133 8.66 -16.16 -11.20
CA LYS A 133 8.27 -15.07 -12.09
C LYS A 133 6.94 -14.44 -11.71
N GLU A 134 5.98 -15.22 -11.26
CA GLU A 134 4.65 -14.73 -10.89
C GLU A 134 4.72 -13.79 -9.69
N GLU A 135 5.63 -14.06 -8.74
CA GLU A 135 5.89 -13.18 -7.61
C GLU A 135 6.47 -11.82 -8.01
N LEU A 136 7.14 -11.75 -9.15
CA LEU A 136 7.71 -10.50 -9.65
C LEU A 136 6.73 -9.71 -10.54
N ASP A 137 5.70 -10.37 -11.07
CA ASP A 137 4.72 -9.76 -11.97
C ASP A 137 3.61 -8.99 -11.22
N VAL A 138 3.57 -9.04 -9.87
CA VAL A 138 2.54 -8.43 -9.05
C VAL A 138 2.81 -6.97 -8.69
N PHE A 139 4.01 -6.45 -8.96
CA PHE A 139 4.38 -5.07 -8.67
C PHE A 139 5.20 -4.45 -9.80
N GLU A 140 5.30 -3.13 -9.77
CA GLU A 140 6.25 -2.36 -10.60
C GLU A 140 7.12 -1.45 -9.75
N ILE A 141 8.40 -1.32 -10.15
CA ILE A 141 9.32 -0.35 -9.53
C ILE A 141 9.21 0.97 -10.29
N VAL A 142 8.86 2.02 -9.59
CA VAL A 142 8.71 3.37 -10.13
C VAL A 142 9.70 4.31 -9.46
N THR A 143 10.57 4.92 -10.23
CA THR A 143 11.63 5.79 -9.70
C THR A 143 11.32 7.28 -9.78
N GLN A 144 10.32 7.67 -10.59
CA GLN A 144 9.97 9.06 -10.79
C GLN A 144 8.47 9.31 -10.58
N LYS A 145 8.14 10.43 -9.97
CA LYS A 145 6.75 10.83 -9.68
C LYS A 145 5.84 10.81 -10.92
N LYS A 146 6.34 11.24 -12.08
CA LYS A 146 5.56 11.29 -13.33
C LYS A 146 5.04 9.92 -13.79
N ASP A 147 5.69 8.83 -13.36
CA ASP A 147 5.38 7.47 -13.81
C ASP A 147 4.35 6.78 -12.88
N ILE A 148 4.00 7.40 -11.73
CA ILE A 148 3.02 6.83 -10.78
C ILE A 148 1.65 6.67 -11.44
N LEU A 149 1.07 7.75 -11.99
CA LEU A 149 -0.27 7.70 -12.59
C LEU A 149 -0.36 6.79 -13.82
N PRO A 150 0.61 6.79 -14.75
CA PRO A 150 0.62 5.80 -15.83
C PRO A 150 0.66 4.36 -15.32
N THR A 151 1.42 4.07 -14.26
CA THR A 151 1.48 2.72 -13.66
C THR A 151 0.17 2.34 -12.98
N ILE A 152 -0.45 3.25 -12.22
CA ILE A 152 -1.78 3.04 -11.62
C ILE A 152 -2.78 2.69 -12.72
N LYS A 153 -2.84 3.48 -13.78
CA LYS A 153 -3.78 3.27 -14.89
C LYS A 153 -3.56 1.92 -15.58
N LYS A 154 -2.32 1.52 -15.79
CA LYS A 154 -1.98 0.20 -16.32
C LYS A 154 -2.49 -0.94 -15.43
N PHE A 155 -2.41 -0.79 -14.11
CA PHE A 155 -2.94 -1.77 -13.17
C PHE A 155 -4.47 -1.80 -13.19
N GLU A 156 -5.13 -0.64 -13.23
CA GLU A 156 -6.60 -0.56 -13.36
C GLU A 156 -7.09 -1.25 -14.64
N GLU A 157 -6.43 -1.02 -15.76
CA GLU A 157 -6.74 -1.69 -17.03
C GLU A 157 -6.62 -3.22 -16.90
N LYS A 158 -5.56 -3.73 -16.27
CA LYS A 158 -5.40 -5.16 -16.00
C LYS A 158 -6.49 -5.73 -15.07
N MET A 159 -6.86 -5.00 -14.03
CA MET A 159 -7.92 -5.43 -13.11
C MET A 159 -9.29 -5.51 -13.81
N MET A 160 -9.56 -4.61 -14.76
CA MET A 160 -10.81 -4.62 -15.54
C MET A 160 -10.92 -5.79 -16.54
N GLU A 161 -9.81 -6.45 -16.88
CA GLU A 161 -9.83 -7.62 -17.76
C GLU A 161 -10.45 -8.86 -17.09
N VAL A 162 -10.59 -8.86 -15.77
CA VAL A 162 -11.14 -9.96 -14.98
C VAL A 162 -12.54 -9.63 -14.50
N ASP A 163 -13.51 -10.51 -14.73
CA ASP A 163 -14.85 -10.38 -14.13
C ASP A 163 -14.83 -10.73 -12.64
N HIS A 164 -14.51 -9.75 -11.80
CA HIS A 164 -14.45 -9.89 -10.35
C HIS A 164 -15.85 -10.10 -9.72
N ALA A 165 -16.93 -9.62 -10.33
CA ALA A 165 -18.28 -9.69 -9.76
C ALA A 165 -18.81 -11.14 -9.66
N HIS A 166 -18.42 -12.01 -10.60
CA HIS A 166 -18.84 -13.40 -10.64
C HIS A 166 -17.74 -14.39 -10.22
N CYS A 167 -16.53 -13.89 -9.94
CA CYS A 167 -15.41 -14.72 -9.56
C CYS A 167 -15.59 -15.32 -8.16
N LYS A 168 -15.47 -16.65 -8.04
CA LYS A 168 -15.54 -17.34 -6.74
C LYS A 168 -14.38 -16.94 -5.82
N VAL A 169 -13.19 -16.73 -6.39
CA VAL A 169 -12.00 -16.32 -5.65
C VAL A 169 -12.22 -14.95 -5.02
N CYS A 170 -12.69 -13.96 -5.78
CA CYS A 170 -12.95 -12.60 -5.28
C CYS A 170 -14.04 -12.54 -4.22
N LYS A 171 -15.02 -13.47 -4.25
CA LYS A 171 -16.07 -13.56 -3.22
C LYS A 171 -15.57 -14.01 -1.85
N GLU A 172 -14.42 -14.63 -1.78
CA GLU A 172 -13.83 -15.13 -0.52
C GLU A 172 -13.03 -14.08 0.22
N ARG A 173 -12.67 -12.93 -0.33
CA ARG A 173 -12.42 -11.74 0.29
C ARG A 173 -11.36 -10.86 0.38
N ALA A 174 -11.25 -10.01 1.09
CA ALA A 174 -10.64 -8.85 1.71
C ALA A 174 -9.31 -8.32 1.11
N PHE A 175 -8.45 -9.17 0.58
CA PHE A 175 -7.11 -8.81 0.05
C PHE A 175 -7.01 -8.99 -1.47
N MET A 176 -8.15 -9.20 -2.11
CA MET A 176 -8.32 -9.31 -3.55
C MET A 176 -9.04 -8.08 -4.09
N THR A 177 -8.86 -7.79 -5.34
CA THR A 177 -9.59 -6.74 -6.06
C THR A 177 -11.07 -7.05 -6.21
#